data_a378c440606a506807c074f9dfc03cc0
#
_entry.id   a378c440606a506807c074f9dfc03cc0
#
_cell.length_a   1.000
_cell.length_b   1.000
_cell.length_c   1.000
_cell.angle_alpha   90.00
_cell.angle_beta   90.00
_cell.angle_gamma   90.00
#
_symmetry.space_group_name_H-M   'P 1'
#
loop_
_entity.id
_entity.type
_entity.pdbx_description
1 polymer ?
#
loop_
_entity_poly.entity_id
_entity_poly.type
_entity_poly.pdbx_seq_one_letter_code
_entity_poly.pdbx_strand_id
1 'polypeptide(L)'
;AAEGNKAPVLVTSSIQAELDNDYGKSKREAEELIFAHERATGAPALVYRLPGVFGKWCRPSYNSVVATFCHNIANGLPIDVRDPAYSFPLVYIDDVVASFIAAMEGRAARDCSIPGYCHLMCDAYDVTLGRLAELIESFRGSRGKLDVPDMGDAFTRKLYATYLSYLPTDGFSYPLDMHCDARGSFTEFLRTPERGQVSVNISRPGVVKGNHWHHTKNEKFLVVKGEGVIRFRRLNTEAVYEYRVSGDKLEVVDIPTGYTHNIENVGESDMVTVMWASEPFDPERPDTYFLEV
;
A
#
# COMPACT_ATOMS: atom_id res chain seq x y z
N ALA A 1 -13.70 31.10 -29.29
CA ALA A 1 -14.69 31.11 -30.39
C ALA A 1 -14.48 32.27 -31.33
N ALA A 2 -14.19 33.45 -30.81
CA ALA A 2 -13.97 34.67 -31.65
C ALA A 2 -12.76 34.54 -32.60
N GLU A 3 -11.80 33.66 -32.32
CA GLU A 3 -10.57 33.47 -33.10
C GLU A 3 -10.59 32.16 -33.95
N GLY A 4 -11.73 31.50 -34.09
CA GLY A 4 -11.86 30.28 -34.89
C GLY A 4 -11.17 29.03 -34.29
N ASN A 5 -10.76 29.09 -33.02
CA ASN A 5 -10.16 27.95 -32.34
C ASN A 5 -11.20 26.83 -32.14
N LYS A 6 -10.89 25.64 -32.68
CA LYS A 6 -11.73 24.41 -32.58
C LYS A 6 -11.12 23.37 -31.65
N ALA A 7 -10.25 23.73 -30.72
CA ALA A 7 -9.70 22.81 -29.75
C ALA A 7 -10.85 22.18 -28.91
N PRO A 8 -10.78 20.89 -28.62
CA PRO A 8 -11.79 20.23 -27.75
C PRO A 8 -11.90 20.93 -26.39
N VAL A 9 -13.11 21.03 -25.88
CA VAL A 9 -13.38 21.54 -24.53
C VAL A 9 -13.73 20.37 -23.61
N LEU A 10 -12.82 20.07 -22.65
CA LEU A 10 -13.05 19.05 -21.65
C LEU A 10 -13.67 19.67 -20.40
N VAL A 11 -14.75 19.07 -19.91
CA VAL A 11 -15.50 19.51 -18.72
C VAL A 11 -15.69 18.37 -17.75
N THR A 12 -15.39 18.63 -16.47
CA THR A 12 -15.76 17.74 -15.38
C THR A 12 -17.13 18.07 -14.84
N SER A 13 -18.08 17.20 -15.06
CA SER A 13 -19.40 17.22 -14.44
C SER A 13 -19.47 16.20 -13.31
N SER A 14 -20.63 15.80 -12.90
CA SER A 14 -20.88 14.86 -11.81
C SER A 14 -21.99 13.90 -12.16
N ILE A 15 -21.90 12.65 -11.69
CA ILE A 15 -23.04 11.72 -11.71
C ILE A 15 -24.27 12.31 -11.01
N GLN A 16 -24.08 13.24 -10.06
CA GLN A 16 -25.18 13.95 -9.40
C GLN A 16 -25.92 14.92 -10.33
N ALA A 17 -25.45 15.16 -11.55
CA ALA A 17 -26.20 15.89 -12.56
C ALA A 17 -27.57 15.25 -12.87
N GLU A 18 -27.76 13.97 -12.56
CA GLU A 18 -29.04 13.27 -12.72
C GLU A 18 -30.05 13.56 -11.60
N LEU A 19 -29.59 14.12 -10.47
CA LEU A 19 -30.45 14.39 -9.32
C LEU A 19 -31.19 15.71 -9.47
N ASP A 20 -32.43 15.72 -8.97
CA ASP A 20 -33.24 16.94 -8.94
C ASP A 20 -32.99 17.78 -7.67
N ASN A 21 -31.80 18.34 -7.58
CA ASN A 21 -31.36 19.29 -6.54
C ASN A 21 -30.60 20.44 -7.19
N ASP A 22 -30.28 21.48 -6.44
CA ASP A 22 -29.64 22.69 -6.97
C ASP A 22 -28.25 22.40 -7.54
N TYR A 23 -27.49 21.50 -6.91
CA TYR A 23 -26.18 21.09 -7.42
C TYR A 23 -26.30 20.34 -8.75
N GLY A 24 -27.21 19.36 -8.84
CA GLY A 24 -27.47 18.61 -10.08
C GLY A 24 -27.94 19.52 -11.21
N LYS A 25 -28.85 20.47 -10.91
CA LYS A 25 -29.33 21.49 -11.88
C LYS A 25 -28.15 22.33 -12.39
N SER A 26 -27.34 22.87 -11.51
CA SER A 26 -26.15 23.66 -11.86
C SER A 26 -25.18 22.89 -12.77
N LYS A 27 -24.97 21.58 -12.49
CA LYS A 27 -24.13 20.74 -13.36
C LYS A 27 -24.74 20.52 -14.74
N ARG A 28 -26.05 20.22 -14.84
CA ARG A 28 -26.73 20.09 -16.13
C ARG A 28 -26.68 21.38 -16.95
N GLU A 29 -26.95 22.53 -16.33
CA GLU A 29 -26.84 23.82 -17.00
C GLU A 29 -25.45 24.07 -17.58
N ALA A 30 -24.38 23.70 -16.84
CA ALA A 30 -23.01 23.80 -17.33
C ALA A 30 -22.76 22.84 -18.51
N GLU A 31 -23.26 21.60 -18.46
CA GLU A 31 -23.19 20.66 -19.59
C GLU A 31 -23.89 21.22 -20.84
N GLU A 32 -25.11 21.77 -20.69
CA GLU A 32 -25.88 22.36 -21.79
C GLU A 32 -25.15 23.53 -22.45
N LEU A 33 -24.50 24.39 -21.65
CA LEU A 33 -23.69 25.51 -22.17
C LEU A 33 -22.52 25.01 -23.04
N ILE A 34 -21.85 23.93 -22.62
CA ILE A 34 -20.75 23.34 -23.37
C ILE A 34 -21.25 22.68 -24.67
N PHE A 35 -22.37 21.97 -24.64
CA PHE A 35 -22.97 21.42 -25.85
C PHE A 35 -23.50 22.50 -26.80
N ALA A 36 -24.02 23.64 -26.27
CA ALA A 36 -24.38 24.78 -27.08
C ALA A 36 -23.14 25.41 -27.75
N HIS A 37 -22.01 25.48 -27.05
CA HIS A 37 -20.75 25.95 -27.61
C HIS A 37 -20.27 25.02 -28.74
N GLU A 38 -20.31 23.67 -28.56
CA GLU A 38 -19.98 22.72 -29.63
C GLU A 38 -20.83 22.94 -30.87
N ARG A 39 -22.17 23.05 -30.71
CA ARG A 39 -23.08 23.33 -31.83
C ARG A 39 -22.79 24.65 -32.56
N ALA A 40 -22.38 25.68 -31.83
CA ALA A 40 -22.13 27.01 -32.39
C ALA A 40 -20.75 27.14 -33.10
N THR A 41 -19.75 26.36 -32.65
CA THR A 41 -18.35 26.56 -33.09
C THR A 41 -17.77 25.36 -33.83
N GLY A 42 -18.34 24.17 -33.64
CA GLY A 42 -17.79 22.88 -34.08
C GLY A 42 -16.56 22.45 -33.27
N ALA A 43 -16.26 23.09 -32.12
CA ALA A 43 -15.25 22.61 -31.17
C ALA A 43 -15.80 21.44 -30.36
N PRO A 44 -15.17 20.24 -30.37
CA PRO A 44 -15.73 19.07 -29.72
C PRO A 44 -15.90 19.24 -28.20
N ALA A 45 -17.07 18.87 -27.66
CA ALA A 45 -17.30 18.77 -26.23
C ALA A 45 -16.88 17.36 -25.72
N LEU A 46 -16.21 17.34 -24.58
CA LEU A 46 -15.80 16.11 -23.86
C LEU A 46 -16.28 16.26 -22.41
N VAL A 47 -17.48 15.77 -22.13
CA VAL A 47 -18.11 15.92 -20.82
C VAL A 47 -17.96 14.62 -20.02
N TYR A 48 -17.33 14.70 -18.86
CA TYR A 48 -17.15 13.57 -17.93
C TYR A 48 -18.02 13.80 -16.70
N ARG A 49 -19.02 12.95 -16.48
CA ARG A 49 -19.78 12.86 -15.22
C ARG A 49 -19.01 12.01 -14.24
N LEU A 50 -18.24 12.66 -13.38
CA LEU A 50 -17.38 11.97 -12.41
C LEU A 50 -18.20 11.50 -11.18
N PRO A 51 -17.95 10.29 -10.68
CA PRO A 51 -18.35 9.87 -9.34
C PRO A 51 -17.52 10.60 -8.27
N GLY A 52 -17.57 10.14 -7.02
CA GLY A 52 -16.70 10.67 -5.97
C GLY A 52 -15.21 10.47 -6.34
N VAL A 53 -14.45 11.56 -6.43
CA VAL A 53 -13.02 11.49 -6.73
C VAL A 53 -12.22 11.50 -5.43
N PHE A 54 -11.25 10.58 -5.29
CA PHE A 54 -10.35 10.54 -4.13
C PHE A 54 -8.89 10.47 -4.57
N GLY A 55 -8.01 10.86 -3.67
CA GLY A 55 -6.56 10.83 -3.89
C GLY A 55 -5.83 11.88 -3.06
N LYS A 56 -4.51 11.92 -3.24
CA LYS A 56 -3.62 12.86 -2.57
C LYS A 56 -4.02 14.32 -2.82
N TRP A 57 -3.75 15.18 -1.83
CA TRP A 57 -3.90 16.65 -1.87
C TRP A 57 -5.34 17.20 -1.98
N CYS A 58 -6.36 16.34 -1.91
CA CYS A 58 -7.73 16.83 -1.82
C CYS A 58 -7.93 17.56 -0.48
N ARG A 59 -8.58 18.74 -0.53
CA ARG A 59 -8.84 19.54 0.68
C ARG A 59 -9.81 18.81 1.62
N PRO A 60 -9.42 18.50 2.88
CA PRO A 60 -10.30 17.91 3.86
C PRO A 60 -11.40 18.89 4.28
N SER A 61 -12.48 18.38 4.87
CA SER A 61 -13.63 19.16 5.38
C SER A 61 -14.25 20.10 4.34
N TYR A 62 -14.22 19.73 3.07
CA TYR A 62 -14.83 20.48 1.99
C TYR A 62 -15.81 19.61 1.19
N ASN A 63 -15.39 18.85 0.19
CA ASN A 63 -16.29 18.07 -0.68
C ASN A 63 -15.92 16.59 -0.78
N SER A 64 -15.01 16.07 0.01
CA SER A 64 -14.56 14.68 -0.05
C SER A 64 -14.60 14.05 1.33
N VAL A 65 -15.45 13.06 1.50
CA VAL A 65 -15.48 12.24 2.71
C VAL A 65 -14.16 11.47 2.87
N VAL A 66 -13.57 10.96 1.80
CA VAL A 66 -12.28 10.26 1.83
C VAL A 66 -11.19 11.17 2.37
N ALA A 67 -11.06 12.40 1.82
CA ALA A 67 -10.08 13.37 2.29
C ALA A 67 -10.27 13.74 3.77
N THR A 68 -11.53 13.93 4.17
CA THR A 68 -11.89 14.26 5.56
C THR A 68 -11.54 13.11 6.50
N PHE A 69 -11.90 11.87 6.16
CA PHE A 69 -11.60 10.71 7.00
C PHE A 69 -10.09 10.44 7.06
N CYS A 70 -9.40 10.47 5.93
CA CYS A 70 -7.93 10.30 5.91
C CYS A 70 -7.24 11.36 6.77
N HIS A 71 -7.60 12.63 6.62
CA HIS A 71 -7.03 13.71 7.42
C HIS A 71 -7.34 13.55 8.92
N ASN A 72 -8.61 13.35 9.27
CA ASN A 72 -9.01 13.26 10.66
C ASN A 72 -8.35 12.07 11.36
N ILE A 73 -8.39 10.89 10.75
CA ILE A 73 -7.80 9.67 11.33
C ILE A 73 -6.28 9.81 11.44
N ALA A 74 -5.60 10.35 10.42
CA ALA A 74 -4.16 10.58 10.45
C ALA A 74 -3.73 11.54 11.58
N ASN A 75 -4.58 12.50 11.90
CA ASN A 75 -4.32 13.52 12.94
C ASN A 75 -5.01 13.22 14.29
N GLY A 76 -5.60 12.04 14.45
CA GLY A 76 -6.26 11.66 15.71
C GLY A 76 -7.56 12.40 16.02
N LEU A 77 -8.18 13.00 15.00
CA LEU A 77 -9.46 13.69 15.11
C LEU A 77 -10.63 12.71 14.86
N PRO A 78 -11.81 12.98 15.44
CA PRO A 78 -12.98 12.13 15.26
C PRO A 78 -13.51 12.20 13.82
N ILE A 79 -14.15 11.10 13.39
CA ILE A 79 -14.94 11.03 12.16
C ILE A 79 -16.42 10.82 12.48
N ASP A 80 -17.31 11.28 11.60
CA ASP A 80 -18.75 11.10 11.72
C ASP A 80 -19.25 10.13 10.63
N VAL A 81 -19.68 8.94 11.03
CA VAL A 81 -20.23 7.89 10.13
C VAL A 81 -21.73 7.77 10.42
N ARG A 82 -22.54 8.63 9.78
CA ARG A 82 -23.99 8.72 10.05
C ARG A 82 -24.76 7.50 9.52
N ASP A 83 -24.42 7.05 8.33
CA ASP A 83 -25.04 5.87 7.70
C ASP A 83 -23.96 4.92 7.17
N PRO A 84 -23.52 3.95 8.00
CA PRO A 84 -22.46 3.00 7.59
C PRO A 84 -22.82 2.17 6.35
N ALA A 85 -24.11 1.98 6.06
CA ALA A 85 -24.57 1.18 4.92
C ALA A 85 -24.67 1.99 3.61
N TYR A 86 -24.60 3.32 3.68
CA TYR A 86 -24.64 4.16 2.49
C TYR A 86 -23.48 3.85 1.56
N SER A 87 -23.79 3.37 0.36
CA SER A 87 -22.83 3.01 -0.68
C SER A 87 -22.74 4.08 -1.76
N PHE A 88 -21.54 4.33 -2.25
CA PHE A 88 -21.29 5.32 -3.30
C PHE A 88 -20.07 4.93 -4.12
N PRO A 89 -20.06 5.29 -5.42
CA PRO A 89 -18.92 5.03 -6.30
C PRO A 89 -17.80 6.04 -6.09
N LEU A 90 -16.55 5.54 -6.09
CA LEU A 90 -15.31 6.31 -6.00
C LEU A 90 -14.38 6.01 -7.16
N VAL A 91 -13.67 7.03 -7.66
CA VAL A 91 -12.58 6.88 -8.63
C VAL A 91 -11.31 7.54 -8.12
N TYR A 92 -10.17 6.97 -8.45
CA TYR A 92 -8.88 7.51 -8.03
C TYR A 92 -8.43 8.63 -8.96
N ILE A 93 -7.89 9.70 -8.39
CA ILE A 93 -7.53 10.92 -9.14
C ILE A 93 -6.56 10.65 -10.30
N ASP A 94 -5.57 9.77 -10.12
CA ASP A 94 -4.59 9.51 -11.17
C ASP A 94 -5.21 8.77 -12.36
N ASP A 95 -6.24 7.93 -12.13
CA ASP A 95 -6.99 7.28 -13.21
C ASP A 95 -7.85 8.30 -13.98
N VAL A 96 -8.41 9.28 -13.29
CA VAL A 96 -9.12 10.40 -13.92
C VAL A 96 -8.16 11.22 -14.79
N VAL A 97 -6.99 11.55 -14.25
CA VAL A 97 -5.94 12.29 -14.99
C VAL A 97 -5.48 11.50 -16.21
N ALA A 98 -5.27 10.19 -16.10
CA ALA A 98 -4.90 9.35 -17.23
C ALA A 98 -5.97 9.37 -18.34
N SER A 99 -7.26 9.33 -17.95
CA SER A 99 -8.37 9.46 -18.91
C SER A 99 -8.39 10.82 -19.62
N PHE A 100 -8.05 11.89 -18.92
CA PHE A 100 -7.98 13.24 -19.50
C PHE A 100 -6.79 13.40 -20.44
N ILE A 101 -5.63 12.86 -20.08
CA ILE A 101 -4.45 12.83 -20.97
C ILE A 101 -4.78 12.06 -22.25
N ALA A 102 -5.42 10.89 -22.15
CA ALA A 102 -5.85 10.15 -23.32
C ALA A 102 -6.84 10.95 -24.19
N ALA A 103 -7.73 11.70 -23.58
CA ALA A 103 -8.65 12.58 -24.31
C ALA A 103 -7.93 13.72 -25.04
N MET A 104 -6.91 14.33 -24.43
CA MET A 104 -6.06 15.35 -25.06
C MET A 104 -5.29 14.79 -26.26
N GLU A 105 -4.94 13.52 -26.25
CA GLU A 105 -4.29 12.79 -27.34
C GLU A 105 -5.29 12.26 -28.40
N GLY A 106 -6.57 12.65 -28.32
CA GLY A 106 -7.61 12.24 -29.25
C GLY A 106 -8.16 10.82 -29.02
N ARG A 107 -7.86 10.19 -27.87
CA ARG A 107 -8.27 8.84 -27.48
C ARG A 107 -9.35 8.84 -26.38
N ALA A 108 -10.23 9.86 -26.38
CA ALA A 108 -11.34 9.94 -25.45
C ALA A 108 -12.27 8.72 -25.61
N ALA A 109 -12.62 8.04 -24.51
CA ALA A 109 -13.63 7.00 -24.49
C ALA A 109 -15.02 7.63 -24.53
N ARG A 110 -15.54 7.89 -25.75
CA ARG A 110 -16.86 8.52 -25.94
C ARG A 110 -17.98 7.53 -25.66
N ASP A 111 -19.04 8.04 -25.03
CA ASP A 111 -20.30 7.29 -24.91
C ASP A 111 -20.96 7.17 -26.27
N CYS A 112 -21.19 5.95 -26.72
CA CYS A 112 -21.86 5.69 -27.99
C CYS A 112 -23.38 5.94 -27.92
N SER A 113 -23.97 5.95 -26.72
CA SER A 113 -25.40 6.10 -26.50
C SER A 113 -25.82 7.57 -26.28
N ILE A 114 -24.91 8.40 -25.75
CA ILE A 114 -25.17 9.80 -25.41
C ILE A 114 -24.08 10.69 -26.03
N PRO A 115 -24.38 11.35 -27.16
CA PRO A 115 -23.40 12.20 -27.83
C PRO A 115 -22.82 13.29 -26.94
N GLY A 116 -21.49 13.47 -26.97
CA GLY A 116 -20.77 14.49 -26.20
C GLY A 116 -20.29 14.05 -24.84
N TYR A 117 -20.84 12.96 -24.28
CA TYR A 117 -20.34 12.39 -23.02
C TYR A 117 -19.16 11.43 -23.24
N CYS A 118 -18.33 11.35 -22.23
CA CYS A 118 -17.18 10.48 -22.20
C CYS A 118 -17.16 9.66 -20.90
N HIS A 119 -16.69 8.42 -21.00
CA HIS A 119 -16.41 7.57 -19.85
C HIS A 119 -14.96 7.72 -19.38
N LEU A 120 -14.73 7.50 -18.10
CA LEU A 120 -13.37 7.26 -17.60
C LEU A 120 -12.85 5.92 -18.15
N MET A 121 -11.55 5.82 -18.34
CA MET A 121 -10.87 4.60 -18.78
C MET A 121 -10.51 3.69 -17.59
N CYS A 122 -11.33 3.73 -16.53
CA CYS A 122 -11.18 2.92 -15.32
C CYS A 122 -12.56 2.63 -14.73
N ASP A 123 -12.63 1.56 -13.95
CA ASP A 123 -13.83 1.24 -13.18
C ASP A 123 -13.89 2.08 -11.89
N ALA A 124 -15.12 2.35 -11.45
CA ALA A 124 -15.37 2.92 -10.14
C ALA A 124 -15.36 1.82 -9.07
N TYR A 125 -14.98 2.20 -7.86
CA TYR A 125 -15.05 1.35 -6.67
C TYR A 125 -16.32 1.66 -5.89
N ASP A 126 -17.24 0.72 -5.80
CA ASP A 126 -18.40 0.84 -4.92
C ASP A 126 -18.02 0.49 -3.49
N VAL A 127 -18.16 1.43 -2.59
CA VAL A 127 -17.78 1.26 -1.18
C VAL A 127 -18.83 1.84 -0.26
N THR A 128 -19.08 1.16 0.87
CA THR A 128 -19.93 1.73 1.92
C THR A 128 -19.15 2.67 2.81
N LEU A 129 -19.83 3.67 3.40
CA LEU A 129 -19.22 4.63 4.29
C LEU A 129 -18.58 3.96 5.52
N GLY A 130 -19.21 2.90 6.05
CA GLY A 130 -18.67 2.09 7.14
C GLY A 130 -17.38 1.39 6.73
N ARG A 131 -17.37 0.71 5.57
CA ARG A 131 -16.18 0.02 5.06
C ARG A 131 -15.01 0.97 4.81
N LEU A 132 -15.31 2.16 4.27
CA LEU A 132 -14.31 3.21 4.06
C LEU A 132 -13.65 3.63 5.39
N ALA A 133 -14.47 3.89 6.41
CA ALA A 133 -14.00 4.25 7.75
C ALA A 133 -13.12 3.15 8.37
N GLU A 134 -13.60 1.90 8.38
CA GLU A 134 -12.87 0.74 8.89
C GLU A 134 -11.49 0.57 8.22
N LEU A 135 -11.43 0.69 6.89
CA LEU A 135 -10.17 0.58 6.17
C LEU A 135 -9.17 1.67 6.61
N ILE A 136 -9.62 2.94 6.64
CA ILE A 136 -8.71 4.04 7.01
C ILE A 136 -8.28 3.95 8.48
N GLU A 137 -9.16 3.52 9.38
CA GLU A 137 -8.80 3.25 10.78
C GLU A 137 -7.78 2.12 10.90
N SER A 138 -7.92 1.07 10.10
CA SER A 138 -6.95 -0.03 10.05
C SER A 138 -5.54 0.45 9.64
N PHE A 139 -5.47 1.42 8.72
CA PHE A 139 -4.19 2.01 8.28
C PHE A 139 -3.45 2.76 9.39
N ARG A 140 -4.20 3.44 10.27
CA ARG A 140 -3.60 4.07 11.45
C ARG A 140 -2.99 3.03 12.38
N GLY A 141 -3.67 1.89 12.57
CA GLY A 141 -3.21 0.81 13.43
C GLY A 141 -2.04 0.00 12.87
N SER A 142 -1.79 0.06 11.56
CA SER A 142 -0.81 -0.81 10.88
C SER A 142 0.62 -0.59 11.38
N ARG A 143 1.02 0.67 11.67
CA ARG A 143 2.36 0.98 12.17
C ARG A 143 2.68 0.34 13.52
N GLY A 144 1.72 0.36 14.46
CA GLY A 144 1.90 -0.28 15.77
C GLY A 144 1.91 -1.81 15.70
N LYS A 145 1.37 -2.37 14.64
CA LYS A 145 1.39 -3.82 14.37
C LYS A 145 2.52 -4.25 13.43
N LEU A 146 3.29 -3.28 12.93
CA LEU A 146 4.31 -3.47 11.87
C LEU A 146 3.72 -4.09 10.60
N ASP A 147 2.44 -3.83 10.33
CA ASP A 147 1.67 -4.43 9.25
C ASP A 147 1.53 -3.49 8.05
N VAL A 148 1.23 -4.04 6.89
CA VAL A 148 0.81 -3.31 5.70
C VAL A 148 -0.54 -3.85 5.25
N PRO A 149 -1.45 -2.97 4.78
CA PRO A 149 -2.73 -3.40 4.24
C PRO A 149 -2.58 -4.34 3.04
N ASP A 150 -3.67 -4.99 2.64
CA ASP A 150 -3.67 -5.82 1.42
C ASP A 150 -3.36 -4.97 0.18
N MET A 151 -2.09 -5.01 -0.25
CA MET A 151 -1.62 -4.32 -1.45
C MET A 151 -2.04 -5.03 -2.75
N GLY A 152 -2.62 -6.22 -2.69
CA GLY A 152 -3.22 -6.93 -3.81
C GLY A 152 -4.55 -6.31 -4.24
N ASP A 153 -5.34 -5.80 -3.29
CA ASP A 153 -6.55 -5.05 -3.58
C ASP A 153 -6.25 -3.64 -4.09
N ALA A 154 -6.70 -3.34 -5.31
CA ALA A 154 -6.40 -2.07 -5.98
C ALA A 154 -7.00 -0.85 -5.25
N PHE A 155 -8.21 -1.00 -4.69
CA PHE A 155 -8.85 0.07 -3.92
C PHE A 155 -8.09 0.36 -2.63
N THR A 156 -7.79 -0.68 -1.84
CA THR A 156 -7.04 -0.57 -0.59
C THR A 156 -5.66 0.06 -0.83
N ARG A 157 -4.94 -0.37 -1.88
CA ARG A 157 -3.64 0.20 -2.24
C ARG A 157 -3.71 1.70 -2.54
N LYS A 158 -4.69 2.15 -3.33
CA LYS A 158 -4.90 3.57 -3.68
C LYS A 158 -5.36 4.39 -2.47
N LEU A 159 -6.23 3.80 -1.64
CA LEU A 159 -6.73 4.43 -0.43
C LEU A 159 -5.61 4.59 0.62
N TYR A 160 -4.76 3.59 0.78
CA TYR A 160 -3.60 3.65 1.67
C TYR A 160 -2.60 4.73 1.23
N ALA A 161 -2.29 4.79 -0.08
CA ALA A 161 -1.46 5.86 -0.63
C ALA A 161 -2.06 7.25 -0.38
N THR A 162 -3.39 7.36 -0.49
CA THR A 162 -4.13 8.59 -0.15
C THR A 162 -4.00 8.92 1.34
N TYR A 163 -4.24 7.95 2.24
CA TYR A 163 -4.11 8.14 3.68
C TYR A 163 -2.71 8.61 4.08
N LEU A 164 -1.66 8.00 3.55
CA LEU A 164 -0.27 8.39 3.85
C LEU A 164 0.03 9.85 3.47
N SER A 165 -0.65 10.40 2.46
CA SER A 165 -0.48 11.81 2.06
C SER A 165 -1.07 12.82 3.05
N TYR A 166 -1.86 12.37 4.03
CA TYR A 166 -2.44 13.19 5.10
C TYR A 166 -1.72 13.05 6.44
N LEU A 167 -0.68 12.23 6.52
CA LEU A 167 0.15 12.16 7.72
C LEU A 167 0.80 13.52 8.00
N PRO A 168 0.89 13.97 9.25
CA PRO A 168 1.66 15.14 9.60
C PRO A 168 3.13 14.96 9.24
N THR A 169 3.81 16.03 8.83
CA THR A 169 5.19 15.96 8.30
C THR A 169 6.23 15.50 9.34
N ASP A 170 5.94 15.65 10.61
CA ASP A 170 6.73 15.14 11.73
C ASP A 170 6.36 13.69 12.11
N GLY A 171 5.31 13.12 11.51
CA GLY A 171 4.80 11.78 11.74
C GLY A 171 5.22 10.75 10.69
N PHE A 172 6.21 11.02 9.83
CA PHE A 172 6.63 10.07 8.79
C PHE A 172 7.49 8.93 9.32
N SER A 173 8.19 9.13 10.43
CA SER A 173 8.99 8.11 11.09
C SER A 173 8.32 7.60 12.36
N TYR A 174 8.62 6.36 12.72
CA TYR A 174 8.24 5.74 13.99
C TYR A 174 9.34 4.80 14.46
N PRO A 175 9.59 4.73 15.78
CA PRO A 175 10.60 3.82 16.32
C PRO A 175 10.14 2.37 16.23
N LEU A 176 11.12 1.46 16.23
CA LEU A 176 10.91 0.02 16.32
C LEU A 176 11.38 -0.48 17.70
N ASP A 177 10.77 -1.55 18.18
CA ASP A 177 11.19 -2.23 19.40
C ASP A 177 12.41 -3.09 19.12
N MET A 178 13.57 -2.66 19.62
CA MET A 178 14.84 -3.36 19.47
C MET A 178 15.08 -4.30 20.66
N HIS A 179 15.12 -5.59 20.42
CA HIS A 179 15.53 -6.59 21.42
C HIS A 179 17.05 -6.70 21.43
N CYS A 180 17.69 -6.02 22.40
CA CYS A 180 19.15 -5.93 22.52
C CYS A 180 19.66 -6.77 23.67
N ASP A 181 20.77 -7.52 23.44
CA ASP A 181 21.53 -8.23 24.47
C ASP A 181 23.05 -8.21 24.18
N ALA A 182 23.83 -9.01 24.93
CA ALA A 182 25.27 -9.09 24.73
C ALA A 182 25.69 -9.62 23.35
N ARG A 183 24.82 -10.32 22.65
CA ARG A 183 25.05 -10.92 21.33
C ARG A 183 24.79 -9.94 20.17
N GLY A 184 24.09 -8.82 20.42
CA GLY A 184 23.69 -7.84 19.40
C GLY A 184 22.23 -7.44 19.55
N SER A 185 21.48 -7.40 18.44
CA SER A 185 20.05 -7.05 18.47
C SER A 185 19.24 -7.86 17.48
N PHE A 186 17.93 -7.91 17.72
CA PHE A 186 16.90 -8.41 16.81
C PHE A 186 15.75 -7.42 16.77
N THR A 187 15.33 -7.01 15.58
CA THR A 187 14.32 -5.97 15.40
C THR A 187 13.40 -6.33 14.25
N GLU A 188 12.12 -6.51 14.54
CA GLU A 188 11.11 -6.65 13.49
C GLU A 188 10.77 -5.29 12.91
N PHE A 189 10.51 -5.21 11.59
CA PHE A 189 10.03 -3.98 10.98
C PHE A 189 8.82 -4.17 10.05
N LEU A 190 8.54 -5.42 9.67
CA LEU A 190 7.37 -5.76 8.87
C LEU A 190 6.83 -7.12 9.30
N ARG A 191 5.50 -7.20 9.48
CA ARG A 191 4.78 -8.40 9.86
C ARG A 191 3.45 -8.43 9.13
N THR A 192 3.14 -9.51 8.43
CA THR A 192 1.83 -9.73 7.80
C THR A 192 1.37 -11.17 8.05
N PRO A 193 0.08 -11.39 8.34
CA PRO A 193 -0.43 -12.75 8.58
C PRO A 193 -0.21 -13.70 7.39
N GLU A 194 -0.32 -13.20 6.16
CA GLU A 194 -0.29 -14.01 4.93
C GLU A 194 1.11 -14.17 4.34
N ARG A 195 2.06 -13.29 4.70
CA ARG A 195 3.38 -13.22 4.05
C ARG A 195 4.55 -13.27 5.04
N GLY A 196 4.24 -13.51 6.31
CA GLY A 196 5.23 -13.68 7.34
C GLY A 196 5.83 -12.38 7.86
N GLN A 197 7.05 -12.47 8.34
CA GLN A 197 7.73 -11.44 9.12
C GLN A 197 9.09 -11.13 8.51
N VAL A 198 9.46 -9.85 8.47
CA VAL A 198 10.82 -9.41 8.11
C VAL A 198 11.45 -8.71 9.31
N SER A 199 12.70 -9.09 9.61
CA SER A 199 13.46 -8.57 10.73
C SER A 199 14.92 -8.26 10.33
N VAL A 200 15.54 -7.39 11.11
CA VAL A 200 16.98 -7.09 11.04
C VAL A 200 17.64 -7.66 12.29
N ASN A 201 18.64 -8.48 12.09
CA ASN A 201 19.44 -9.08 13.14
C ASN A 201 20.88 -8.56 13.07
N ILE A 202 21.39 -8.03 14.20
CA ILE A 202 22.77 -7.62 14.34
C ILE A 202 23.46 -8.62 15.26
N SER A 203 24.56 -9.21 14.80
CA SER A 203 25.38 -10.16 15.57
C SER A 203 26.79 -9.64 15.75
N ARG A 204 27.28 -9.59 16.99
CA ARG A 204 28.65 -9.22 17.30
C ARG A 204 29.64 -10.28 16.81
N PRO A 205 30.96 -9.93 16.65
CA PRO A 205 31.97 -10.91 16.29
C PRO A 205 31.99 -12.15 17.19
N GLY A 206 32.10 -13.32 16.59
CA GLY A 206 32.12 -14.62 17.27
C GLY A 206 30.78 -15.11 17.83
N VAL A 207 29.70 -14.36 17.63
CA VAL A 207 28.37 -14.76 18.14
C VAL A 207 27.72 -15.75 17.21
N VAL A 208 27.24 -16.86 17.79
CA VAL A 208 26.39 -17.86 17.15
C VAL A 208 24.96 -17.64 17.60
N LYS A 209 24.03 -17.55 16.65
CA LYS A 209 22.57 -17.50 16.88
C LYS A 209 21.88 -18.64 16.13
N GLY A 210 20.74 -19.12 16.65
CA GLY A 210 20.02 -20.27 16.10
C GLY A 210 20.21 -21.49 16.97
N ASN A 211 20.76 -22.60 16.43
CA ASN A 211 20.75 -23.91 17.03
C ASN A 211 19.33 -24.41 17.31
N HIS A 212 18.50 -24.36 16.27
CA HIS A 212 17.13 -24.82 16.34
C HIS A 212 16.63 -25.30 14.97
N TRP A 213 15.50 -25.95 14.97
CA TRP A 213 14.82 -26.42 13.78
C TRP A 213 13.32 -26.16 13.85
N HIS A 214 12.61 -26.27 12.71
CA HIS A 214 11.19 -26.00 12.55
C HIS A 214 10.45 -27.16 11.89
N HIS A 215 9.15 -27.30 12.18
CA HIS A 215 8.26 -28.25 11.49
C HIS A 215 7.72 -27.68 10.18
N THR A 216 7.18 -26.46 10.21
CA THR A 216 6.50 -25.80 9.08
C THR A 216 7.08 -24.45 8.75
N LYS A 217 7.57 -23.72 9.77
CA LYS A 217 8.18 -22.41 9.57
C LYS A 217 9.45 -22.56 8.75
N ASN A 218 9.54 -21.80 7.67
CA ASN A 218 10.75 -21.69 6.86
C ASN A 218 11.24 -20.24 6.84
N GLU A 219 12.53 -20.06 6.62
CA GLU A 219 13.16 -18.75 6.73
C GLU A 219 14.09 -18.49 5.54
N LYS A 220 14.42 -17.23 5.32
CA LYS A 220 15.41 -16.77 4.37
C LYS A 220 16.34 -15.81 5.07
N PHE A 221 17.66 -16.04 4.96
CA PHE A 221 18.66 -15.17 5.52
C PHE A 221 19.44 -14.47 4.42
N LEU A 222 19.68 -13.18 4.60
CA LEU A 222 20.47 -12.35 3.72
C LEU A 222 21.45 -11.51 4.56
N VAL A 223 22.74 -11.84 4.53
CA VAL A 223 23.77 -11.01 5.16
C VAL A 223 24.04 -9.81 4.27
N VAL A 224 23.83 -8.60 4.81
CA VAL A 224 23.99 -7.33 4.07
C VAL A 224 25.22 -6.55 4.51
N LYS A 225 25.87 -6.94 5.62
CA LYS A 225 27.13 -6.38 6.11
C LYS A 225 27.85 -7.42 6.98
N GLY A 226 29.18 -7.45 6.89
CA GLY A 226 30.03 -8.37 7.66
C GLY A 226 30.14 -9.74 6.99
N GLU A 227 30.70 -10.71 7.71
CA GLU A 227 30.98 -12.06 7.24
C GLU A 227 30.37 -13.09 8.18
N GLY A 228 29.72 -14.10 7.62
CA GLY A 228 29.06 -15.14 8.39
C GLY A 228 29.20 -16.54 7.81
N VAL A 229 28.90 -17.52 8.64
CA VAL A 229 28.72 -18.93 8.25
C VAL A 229 27.36 -19.38 8.73
N ILE A 230 26.56 -19.88 7.81
CA ILE A 230 25.29 -20.54 8.11
C ILE A 230 25.52 -22.04 8.03
N ARG A 231 25.22 -22.76 9.11
CA ARG A 231 25.37 -24.21 9.18
C ARG A 231 24.04 -24.90 9.26
N PHE A 232 23.97 -26.06 8.63
CA PHE A 232 22.81 -26.94 8.62
C PHE A 232 23.20 -28.38 8.95
N ARG A 233 22.38 -29.06 9.72
CA ARG A 233 22.42 -30.50 9.89
C ARG A 233 21.01 -31.05 9.80
N ARG A 234 20.78 -32.00 8.88
CA ARG A 234 19.49 -32.69 8.78
C ARG A 234 19.23 -33.45 10.07
N LEU A 235 17.99 -33.44 10.57
CA LEU A 235 17.59 -34.19 11.73
C LEU A 235 17.94 -35.69 11.57
N ASN A 236 18.43 -36.30 12.65
CA ASN A 236 18.85 -37.69 12.70
C ASN A 236 20.02 -38.04 11.76
N THR A 237 20.86 -37.09 11.42
CA THR A 237 22.13 -37.32 10.70
C THR A 237 23.27 -36.53 11.33
N GLU A 238 24.53 -36.93 10.99
CA GLU A 238 25.74 -36.26 11.51
C GLU A 238 26.38 -35.28 10.50
N ALA A 239 25.93 -35.29 9.24
CA ALA A 239 26.54 -34.46 8.20
C ALA A 239 26.13 -32.99 8.38
N VAL A 240 27.13 -32.10 8.50
CA VAL A 240 26.98 -30.65 8.60
C VAL A 240 27.32 -30.02 7.25
N TYR A 241 26.48 -29.09 6.81
CA TYR A 241 26.68 -28.29 5.59
C TYR A 241 26.91 -26.84 5.98
N GLU A 242 27.92 -26.20 5.38
CA GLU A 242 28.28 -24.80 5.64
C GLU A 242 28.08 -23.93 4.41
N TYR A 243 27.48 -22.77 4.62
CA TYR A 243 27.35 -21.70 3.62
C TYR A 243 28.05 -20.45 4.14
N ARG A 244 29.14 -20.04 3.46
CA ARG A 244 29.82 -18.78 3.76
C ARG A 244 29.11 -17.64 3.06
N VAL A 245 28.75 -16.62 3.82
CA VAL A 245 27.95 -15.46 3.39
C VAL A 245 28.63 -14.16 3.79
N SER A 246 28.48 -13.13 2.97
CA SER A 246 29.03 -11.81 3.27
C SER A 246 28.20 -10.68 2.67
N GLY A 247 28.39 -9.47 3.23
CA GLY A 247 27.80 -8.24 2.66
C GLY A 247 28.43 -7.81 1.33
N ASP A 248 29.58 -8.35 0.94
CA ASP A 248 30.23 -8.04 -0.33
C ASP A 248 29.62 -8.81 -1.51
N LYS A 249 29.00 -9.95 -1.22
CA LYS A 249 28.26 -10.76 -2.20
C LYS A 249 26.92 -11.16 -1.63
N LEU A 250 25.86 -10.46 -2.02
CA LEU A 250 24.51 -10.70 -1.51
C LEU A 250 23.93 -12.02 -2.05
N GLU A 251 23.77 -12.98 -1.16
CA GLU A 251 23.15 -14.28 -1.45
C GLU A 251 22.05 -14.58 -0.42
N VAL A 252 20.88 -15.01 -0.90
CA VAL A 252 19.83 -15.52 -0.02
C VAL A 252 20.10 -16.98 0.28
N VAL A 253 20.09 -17.33 1.56
CA VAL A 253 20.14 -18.71 2.01
C VAL A 253 18.76 -19.10 2.54
N ASP A 254 18.12 -20.10 1.91
CA ASP A 254 16.88 -20.69 2.38
C ASP A 254 17.15 -21.61 3.57
N ILE A 255 16.35 -21.48 4.62
CA ILE A 255 16.39 -22.34 5.80
C ILE A 255 15.24 -23.33 5.69
N PRO A 256 15.50 -24.57 5.23
CA PRO A 256 14.45 -25.55 5.03
C PRO A 256 14.03 -26.19 6.36
N THR A 257 12.78 -26.60 6.44
CA THR A 257 12.26 -27.38 7.58
C THR A 257 12.96 -28.73 7.70
N GLY A 258 13.05 -29.26 8.93
CA GLY A 258 13.70 -30.55 9.20
C GLY A 258 15.22 -30.52 9.25
N TYR A 259 15.81 -29.31 9.21
CA TYR A 259 17.24 -29.09 9.46
C TYR A 259 17.41 -28.21 10.71
N THR A 260 18.28 -28.64 11.64
CA THR A 260 18.78 -27.71 12.63
C THR A 260 19.79 -26.78 11.96
N HIS A 261 19.74 -25.51 12.34
CA HIS A 261 20.58 -24.49 11.71
C HIS A 261 21.06 -23.46 12.72
N ASN A 262 22.15 -22.80 12.38
CA ASN A 262 22.65 -21.63 13.08
C ASN A 262 23.34 -20.66 12.08
N ILE A 263 23.56 -19.43 12.53
CA ILE A 263 24.39 -18.45 11.85
C ILE A 263 25.43 -17.90 12.82
N GLU A 264 26.68 -17.89 12.40
CA GLU A 264 27.83 -17.37 13.15
C GLU A 264 28.40 -16.14 12.45
N ASN A 265 28.68 -15.08 13.20
CA ASN A 265 29.49 -13.98 12.73
C ASN A 265 30.99 -14.38 12.86
N VAL A 266 31.65 -14.64 11.75
CA VAL A 266 33.08 -15.02 11.69
C VAL A 266 33.99 -13.84 11.34
N GLY A 267 33.44 -12.65 11.14
CA GLY A 267 34.15 -11.41 10.88
C GLY A 267 34.62 -10.70 12.16
N GLU A 268 35.34 -9.59 11.96
CA GLU A 268 35.90 -8.76 13.06
C GLU A 268 34.96 -7.58 13.44
N SER A 269 33.88 -7.38 12.69
CA SER A 269 32.87 -6.33 12.92
C SER A 269 31.48 -6.92 13.06
N ASP A 270 30.50 -6.08 13.47
CA ASP A 270 29.11 -6.47 13.54
C ASP A 270 28.60 -6.95 12.17
N MET A 271 27.97 -8.11 12.16
CA MET A 271 27.28 -8.68 11.00
C MET A 271 25.81 -8.28 11.04
N VAL A 272 25.29 -7.79 9.92
CA VAL A 272 23.87 -7.42 9.75
C VAL A 272 23.21 -8.41 8.80
N THR A 273 22.17 -9.06 9.28
CA THR A 273 21.36 -10.01 8.53
C THR A 273 19.93 -9.53 8.43
N VAL A 274 19.39 -9.46 7.23
CA VAL A 274 17.95 -9.34 6.98
C VAL A 274 17.35 -10.76 6.94
N MET A 275 16.33 -10.99 7.73
CA MET A 275 15.70 -12.30 7.89
C MET A 275 14.23 -12.19 7.52
N TRP A 276 13.74 -13.14 6.74
CA TRP A 276 12.32 -13.36 6.53
C TRP A 276 11.92 -14.70 7.13
N ALA A 277 10.78 -14.75 7.81
CA ALA A 277 10.16 -15.97 8.28
C ALA A 277 8.75 -16.10 7.70
N SER A 278 8.34 -17.30 7.31
CA SER A 278 7.05 -17.54 6.64
C SER A 278 5.82 -17.21 7.50
N GLU A 279 6.01 -17.07 8.80
CA GLU A 279 4.97 -16.73 9.77
C GLU A 279 5.53 -15.78 10.83
N PRO A 280 4.70 -14.87 11.38
CA PRO A 280 5.07 -14.06 12.54
C PRO A 280 5.36 -14.93 13.74
N PHE A 281 6.30 -14.49 14.60
CA PHE A 281 6.60 -15.19 15.84
C PHE A 281 5.38 -15.17 16.78
N ASP A 282 4.96 -16.35 17.21
CA ASP A 282 3.91 -16.58 18.20
C ASP A 282 4.54 -17.25 19.43
N PRO A 283 4.60 -16.56 20.58
CA PRO A 283 5.21 -17.15 21.79
C PRO A 283 4.42 -18.35 22.36
N GLU A 284 3.14 -18.49 22.03
CA GLU A 284 2.32 -19.64 22.46
C GLU A 284 2.51 -20.87 21.56
N ARG A 285 2.93 -20.65 20.30
CA ARG A 285 3.19 -21.70 19.31
C ARG A 285 4.41 -21.37 18.44
N PRO A 286 5.62 -21.33 19.02
CA PRO A 286 6.78 -20.75 18.36
C PRO A 286 7.32 -21.57 17.18
N ASP A 287 6.89 -22.81 16.97
CA ASP A 287 7.45 -23.77 15.99
C ASP A 287 8.98 -23.71 15.90
N THR A 288 9.64 -23.67 17.07
CA THR A 288 11.09 -23.52 17.19
C THR A 288 11.60 -24.47 18.28
N TYR A 289 12.42 -25.43 17.90
CA TYR A 289 12.88 -26.50 18.75
C TYR A 289 14.41 -26.49 18.82
N PHE A 290 14.95 -26.30 20.01
CA PHE A 290 16.40 -26.26 20.23
C PHE A 290 17.05 -27.59 19.88
N LEU A 291 18.10 -27.52 19.07
CA LEU A 291 19.03 -28.61 18.76
C LEU A 291 20.28 -28.02 18.15
N GLU A 292 21.45 -28.30 18.72
CA GLU A 292 22.72 -27.87 18.14
C GLU A 292 22.97 -28.49 16.76
N VAL A 293 23.66 -27.71 15.92
CA VAL A 293 24.09 -28.15 14.59
C VAL A 293 25.22 -29.16 14.68
#